data_22998b46f53be93e0a078e4d729d24bb
#
_entry.id   22998b46f53be93e0a078e4d729d24bb
#
_cell.length_a   1.000
_cell.length_b   1.000
_cell.length_c   1.000
_cell.angle_alpha   90.00
_cell.angle_beta   90.00
_cell.angle_gamma   90.00
#
_symmetry.space_group_name_H-M   'P 1'
#
loop_
_entity.id
_entity.type
_entity.pdbx_description
1 polymer ?
#
loop_
_entity_poly.entity_id
_entity_poly.type
_entity_poly.pdbx_seq_one_letter_code
_entity_poly.pdbx_strand_id
1 'polypeptide(L)'
;ELLAKFGSLDGVYAHLDDPSIRPKLREKLEAGKENAYLSFDLATIRPEAPIDFAPKDAIVQPYNRLELYQLFQKLEFVRLIDKYGLRGAAADAPKPEQKMQPLPRREDMPADVDSCAVYLAGDGSVGLAWAEGVCALTPMEAQMGQLSLAGKQLIFHDSKTAMHRLDELGIQAGECVFDTALAAYDLNPSSSDYTVSKLATNYLGLSVEDADAAACAEAVWHLRPVLAGELEKNGMDRLYREIEFPLCRVLYRMENRGICIDREQLRQFG
;
A
#
# COMPACT_ATOMS: atom_id res chain seq x y z
N GLU A 1 -21.76 26.23 -46.14
CA GLU A 1 -22.21 26.97 -47.33
C GLU A 1 -21.16 27.97 -47.82
N LEU A 2 -20.65 28.91 -46.94
CA LEU A 2 -19.67 29.94 -47.35
C LEU A 2 -18.35 29.32 -47.87
N LEU A 3 -17.78 28.36 -47.19
CA LEU A 3 -16.56 27.69 -47.65
C LEU A 3 -16.76 26.95 -48.99
N ALA A 4 -17.96 26.38 -49.22
CA ALA A 4 -18.26 25.74 -50.50
C ALA A 4 -18.42 26.75 -51.64
N LYS A 5 -18.82 28.00 -51.31
CA LYS A 5 -18.99 29.08 -52.31
C LYS A 5 -17.64 29.78 -52.60
N PHE A 6 -16.85 30.08 -51.57
CA PHE A 6 -15.66 30.90 -51.69
C PHE A 6 -14.37 30.10 -51.60
N GLY A 7 -14.43 28.78 -51.46
CA GLY A 7 -13.31 27.83 -51.54
C GLY A 7 -12.41 27.74 -50.33
N SER A 8 -12.19 28.84 -49.61
CA SER A 8 -11.27 28.91 -48.46
C SER A 8 -11.73 29.91 -47.43
N LEU A 9 -11.12 29.90 -46.24
CA LEU A 9 -11.33 30.89 -45.20
C LEU A 9 -10.95 32.30 -45.72
N ASP A 10 -9.84 32.42 -46.39
CA ASP A 10 -9.39 33.67 -47.03
C ASP A 10 -10.39 34.13 -48.09
N GLY A 11 -10.93 33.20 -48.91
CA GLY A 11 -11.94 33.49 -49.87
C GLY A 11 -13.22 34.07 -49.27
N VAL A 12 -13.64 33.57 -48.13
CA VAL A 12 -14.81 34.13 -47.38
C VAL A 12 -14.52 35.55 -46.92
N TYR A 13 -13.37 35.79 -46.36
CA TYR A 13 -12.99 37.12 -45.82
C TYR A 13 -12.66 38.15 -46.93
N ALA A 14 -12.25 37.70 -48.12
CA ALA A 14 -12.05 38.56 -49.29
C ALA A 14 -13.36 39.00 -49.95
N HIS A 15 -14.46 38.29 -49.71
CA HIS A 15 -15.77 38.55 -50.33
C HIS A 15 -16.90 38.81 -49.34
N LEU A 16 -16.57 39.50 -48.23
CA LEU A 16 -17.57 39.85 -47.18
C LEU A 16 -18.69 40.74 -47.71
N ASP A 17 -18.48 41.48 -48.80
CA ASP A 17 -19.42 42.36 -49.45
C ASP A 17 -20.36 41.62 -50.44
N ASP A 18 -20.18 40.31 -50.63
CA ASP A 18 -21.02 39.52 -51.54
C ASP A 18 -22.52 39.59 -51.07
N PRO A 19 -23.45 39.86 -52.00
CA PRO A 19 -24.89 39.97 -51.64
C PRO A 19 -25.49 38.74 -50.97
N SER A 20 -24.88 37.60 -51.06
CA SER A 20 -25.31 36.38 -50.37
C SER A 20 -24.99 36.37 -48.87
N ILE A 21 -24.07 37.24 -48.42
CA ILE A 21 -23.72 37.42 -47.00
C ILE A 21 -24.60 38.51 -46.40
N ARG A 22 -25.59 38.08 -45.60
CA ARG A 22 -26.51 39.02 -44.92
C ARG A 22 -25.74 39.93 -43.98
N PRO A 23 -26.17 41.23 -43.80
CA PRO A 23 -25.45 42.21 -42.96
C PRO A 23 -25.12 41.69 -41.57
N LYS A 24 -26.06 41.05 -40.89
CA LYS A 24 -25.89 40.51 -39.53
C LYS A 24 -24.86 39.35 -39.47
N LEU A 25 -24.69 38.63 -40.59
CA LEU A 25 -23.71 37.55 -40.69
C LEU A 25 -22.33 38.14 -40.95
N ARG A 26 -22.26 39.22 -41.78
CA ARG A 26 -21.02 39.95 -42.02
C ARG A 26 -20.45 40.50 -40.72
N GLU A 27 -21.23 41.19 -39.88
CA GLU A 27 -20.81 41.70 -38.59
C GLU A 27 -20.23 40.59 -37.70
N LYS A 28 -20.86 39.44 -37.70
CA LYS A 28 -20.33 38.27 -36.91
C LYS A 28 -19.01 37.72 -37.47
N LEU A 29 -18.86 37.67 -38.80
CA LEU A 29 -17.64 37.23 -39.43
C LEU A 29 -16.51 38.21 -39.16
N GLU A 30 -16.76 39.52 -39.27
CA GLU A 30 -15.78 40.58 -38.99
C GLU A 30 -15.33 40.51 -37.51
N ALA A 31 -16.28 40.45 -36.58
CA ALA A 31 -16.00 40.34 -35.15
C ALA A 31 -15.27 39.04 -34.77
N GLY A 32 -15.53 37.93 -35.49
CA GLY A 32 -14.96 36.62 -35.22
C GLY A 32 -13.71 36.31 -36.06
N LYS A 33 -13.15 37.24 -36.84
CA LYS A 33 -12.07 36.97 -37.80
C LYS A 33 -10.83 36.36 -37.12
N GLU A 34 -10.34 36.94 -36.04
CA GLU A 34 -9.16 36.45 -35.33
C GLU A 34 -9.38 35.01 -34.80
N ASN A 35 -10.55 34.74 -34.20
CA ASN A 35 -10.88 33.42 -33.72
C ASN A 35 -11.02 32.39 -34.85
N ALA A 36 -11.50 32.80 -36.01
CA ALA A 36 -11.58 31.91 -37.18
C ALA A 36 -10.19 31.51 -37.68
N TYR A 37 -9.27 32.45 -37.78
CA TYR A 37 -7.89 32.14 -38.18
C TYR A 37 -7.12 31.35 -37.11
N LEU A 38 -7.32 31.68 -35.84
CA LEU A 38 -6.76 30.89 -34.74
C LEU A 38 -7.27 29.44 -34.79
N SER A 39 -8.58 29.25 -34.99
CA SER A 39 -9.18 27.92 -35.12
C SER A 39 -8.64 27.16 -36.35
N PHE A 40 -8.43 27.87 -37.46
CA PHE A 40 -7.83 27.30 -38.66
C PHE A 40 -6.38 26.84 -38.40
N ASP A 41 -5.57 27.68 -37.75
CA ASP A 41 -4.20 27.34 -37.39
C ASP A 41 -4.13 26.13 -36.43
N LEU A 42 -4.97 26.12 -35.40
CA LEU A 42 -5.04 25.01 -34.45
C LEU A 42 -5.56 23.70 -35.07
N ALA A 43 -6.45 23.78 -36.06
CA ALA A 43 -6.98 22.61 -36.75
C ALA A 43 -6.03 22.10 -37.87
N THR A 44 -5.05 22.90 -38.28
CA THR A 44 -4.12 22.54 -39.34
C THR A 44 -3.02 21.65 -38.82
N ILE A 45 -2.89 20.44 -39.39
CA ILE A 45 -1.79 19.52 -39.06
C ILE A 45 -0.46 20.15 -39.46
N ARG A 46 0.48 20.23 -38.51
CA ARG A 46 1.85 20.73 -38.76
C ARG A 46 2.78 19.56 -39.00
N PRO A 47 3.10 19.23 -40.27
CA PRO A 47 4.00 18.13 -40.58
C PRO A 47 5.46 18.38 -40.13
N GLU A 48 5.82 19.67 -39.99
CA GLU A 48 7.15 20.14 -39.58
C GLU A 48 7.26 20.33 -38.05
N ALA A 49 6.45 19.64 -37.26
CA ALA A 49 6.56 19.70 -35.80
C ALA A 49 7.98 19.21 -35.40
N PRO A 50 8.67 19.93 -34.47
CA PRO A 50 10.04 19.57 -34.07
C PRO A 50 10.00 18.37 -33.12
N ILE A 51 9.72 17.19 -33.66
CA ILE A 51 9.75 15.91 -32.93
C ILE A 51 10.92 15.08 -33.44
N ASP A 52 11.77 14.60 -32.54
CA ASP A 52 12.86 13.67 -32.86
C ASP A 52 12.32 12.24 -32.77
N PHE A 53 11.58 11.84 -33.81
CA PHE A 53 10.93 10.53 -33.89
C PHE A 53 10.84 10.05 -35.33
N ALA A 54 11.24 8.80 -35.54
CA ALA A 54 11.07 8.13 -36.81
C ALA A 54 10.16 6.89 -36.66
N PRO A 55 9.45 6.45 -37.72
CA PRO A 55 8.60 5.25 -37.66
C PRO A 55 9.30 3.98 -37.17
N LYS A 56 10.61 3.87 -37.38
CA LYS A 56 11.45 2.77 -36.88
C LYS A 56 11.52 2.76 -35.33
N ASP A 57 11.35 3.91 -34.68
CA ASP A 57 11.40 4.05 -33.22
C ASP A 57 10.09 3.61 -32.57
N ALA A 58 9.03 3.47 -33.38
CA ALA A 58 7.72 2.94 -32.96
C ALA A 58 7.63 1.40 -32.95
N ILE A 59 8.72 0.70 -33.28
CA ILE A 59 8.75 -0.76 -33.23
C ILE A 59 8.56 -1.20 -31.76
N VAL A 60 7.52 -1.99 -31.51
CA VAL A 60 7.23 -2.52 -30.18
C VAL A 60 8.41 -3.37 -29.72
N GLN A 61 9.09 -2.93 -28.68
CA GLN A 61 10.17 -3.67 -28.06
C GLN A 61 9.61 -4.72 -27.07
N PRO A 62 10.29 -5.86 -26.88
CA PRO A 62 9.93 -6.78 -25.83
C PRO A 62 10.06 -6.07 -24.48
N TYR A 63 9.01 -6.17 -23.66
CA TYR A 63 9.01 -5.59 -22.32
C TYR A 63 9.85 -6.41 -21.35
N ASN A 64 10.45 -5.75 -20.36
CA ASN A 64 11.11 -6.42 -19.25
C ASN A 64 10.06 -7.09 -18.37
N ARG A 65 9.99 -8.42 -18.45
CA ARG A 65 8.98 -9.23 -17.73
C ARG A 65 9.06 -9.05 -16.21
N LEU A 66 10.27 -8.93 -15.67
CA LEU A 66 10.49 -8.78 -14.24
C LEU A 66 10.03 -7.40 -13.75
N GLU A 67 10.46 -6.34 -14.39
CA GLU A 67 10.05 -4.97 -14.03
C GLU A 67 8.54 -4.79 -14.18
N LEU A 68 7.94 -5.34 -15.23
CA LEU A 68 6.50 -5.29 -15.44
C LEU A 68 5.75 -6.07 -14.35
N TYR A 69 6.27 -7.23 -13.94
CA TYR A 69 5.72 -8.01 -12.83
C TYR A 69 5.77 -7.21 -11.51
N GLN A 70 6.92 -6.62 -11.19
CA GLN A 70 7.10 -5.81 -9.99
C GLN A 70 6.18 -4.58 -9.98
N LEU A 71 6.04 -3.91 -11.14
CA LEU A 71 5.12 -2.78 -11.28
C LEU A 71 3.66 -3.21 -11.05
N PHE A 72 3.23 -4.32 -11.65
CA PHE A 72 1.87 -4.83 -11.47
C PHE A 72 1.60 -5.33 -10.05
N GLN A 73 2.61 -5.89 -9.37
CA GLN A 73 2.51 -6.19 -7.94
C GLN A 73 2.33 -4.93 -7.11
N LYS A 74 3.15 -3.91 -7.33
CA LYS A 74 3.07 -2.63 -6.63
C LYS A 74 1.71 -1.93 -6.84
N LEU A 75 1.12 -2.08 -8.03
CA LEU A 75 -0.19 -1.52 -8.39
C LEU A 75 -1.35 -2.48 -8.09
N GLU A 76 -1.08 -3.65 -7.51
CA GLU A 76 -2.07 -4.71 -7.20
C GLU A 76 -2.88 -5.19 -8.43
N PHE A 77 -2.30 -5.11 -9.62
CA PHE A 77 -2.93 -5.51 -10.87
C PHE A 77 -2.84 -7.02 -11.12
N VAL A 78 -3.38 -7.83 -10.19
CA VAL A 78 -3.30 -9.30 -10.21
C VAL A 78 -3.82 -9.87 -11.55
N ARG A 79 -4.93 -9.35 -12.07
CA ARG A 79 -5.48 -9.79 -13.37
C ARG A 79 -4.56 -9.54 -14.55
N LEU A 80 -3.75 -8.47 -14.50
CA LEU A 80 -2.78 -8.18 -15.56
C LEU A 80 -1.56 -9.09 -15.44
N ILE A 81 -1.13 -9.44 -14.24
CA ILE A 81 -0.08 -10.44 -14.03
C ILE A 81 -0.45 -11.76 -14.72
N ASP A 82 -1.69 -12.22 -14.54
CA ASP A 82 -2.19 -13.43 -15.17
C ASP A 82 -2.33 -13.27 -16.70
N LYS A 83 -2.93 -12.16 -17.15
CA LYS A 83 -3.14 -11.88 -18.58
C LYS A 83 -1.83 -11.85 -19.37
N TYR A 84 -0.76 -11.32 -18.79
CA TYR A 84 0.55 -11.22 -19.42
C TYR A 84 1.45 -12.44 -19.11
N GLY A 85 0.95 -13.43 -18.38
CA GLY A 85 1.69 -14.65 -18.04
C GLY A 85 2.97 -14.37 -17.23
N LEU A 86 2.91 -13.42 -16.30
CA LEU A 86 4.08 -12.94 -15.56
C LEU A 86 4.35 -13.71 -14.27
N ARG A 87 3.50 -14.66 -13.85
CA ARG A 87 3.72 -15.44 -12.61
C ARG A 87 5.08 -16.15 -12.59
N GLY A 88 5.56 -16.61 -13.76
CA GLY A 88 6.89 -17.21 -13.88
C GLY A 88 8.05 -16.20 -13.73
N ALA A 89 7.83 -14.93 -14.00
CA ALA A 89 8.85 -13.89 -13.84
C ALA A 89 9.21 -13.62 -12.37
N ALA A 90 8.34 -14.03 -11.43
CA ALA A 90 8.64 -13.97 -10.01
C ALA A 90 9.80 -14.88 -9.58
N ALA A 91 10.02 -15.98 -10.30
CA ALA A 91 11.13 -16.90 -10.04
C ALA A 91 12.49 -16.30 -10.46
N ASP A 92 12.48 -15.37 -11.43
CA ASP A 92 13.66 -14.68 -11.95
C ASP A 92 13.92 -13.34 -11.24
N ALA A 93 13.01 -12.93 -10.33
CA ALA A 93 13.22 -11.74 -9.54
C ALA A 93 14.45 -11.93 -8.66
N PRO A 94 15.43 -11.00 -8.66
CA PRO A 94 16.43 -10.99 -7.60
C PRO A 94 15.64 -10.89 -6.29
N LYS A 95 15.63 -11.96 -5.51
CA LYS A 95 15.13 -11.91 -4.13
C LYS A 95 15.90 -10.75 -3.48
N PRO A 96 15.22 -9.86 -2.73
CA PRO A 96 15.94 -8.82 -2.01
C PRO A 96 17.08 -9.51 -1.26
N GLU A 97 18.31 -9.13 -1.57
CA GLU A 97 19.53 -9.74 -1.02
C GLU A 97 19.75 -9.36 0.46
N GLN A 98 18.72 -9.00 1.16
CA GLN A 98 18.79 -9.07 2.60
C GLN A 98 18.75 -10.56 2.97
N LYS A 99 19.93 -11.17 2.96
CA LYS A 99 20.17 -12.47 3.58
C LYS A 99 19.91 -12.33 5.07
N MET A 100 18.63 -12.31 5.41
CA MET A 100 18.26 -12.45 6.81
C MET A 100 18.71 -13.84 7.23
N GLN A 101 19.58 -13.87 8.23
CA GLN A 101 19.94 -15.14 8.81
C GLN A 101 18.76 -15.62 9.65
N PRO A 102 18.25 -16.82 9.40
CA PRO A 102 17.18 -17.37 10.21
C PRO A 102 17.61 -17.43 11.67
N LEU A 103 16.70 -17.04 12.56
CA LEU A 103 16.95 -17.14 13.98
C LEU A 103 16.96 -18.60 14.40
N PRO A 104 17.89 -19.03 15.29
CA PRO A 104 17.91 -20.39 15.79
C PRO A 104 16.65 -20.67 16.61
N ARG A 105 16.01 -21.82 16.33
CA ARG A 105 14.89 -22.29 17.14
C ARG A 105 15.38 -22.65 18.55
N ARG A 106 14.62 -22.20 19.56
CA ARG A 106 14.87 -22.45 20.98
C ARG A 106 13.65 -23.12 21.59
N GLU A 107 13.83 -23.77 22.73
CA GLU A 107 12.71 -24.37 23.49
C GLU A 107 11.93 -23.26 24.22
N ASP A 108 12.62 -22.27 24.78
CA ASP A 108 12.07 -21.16 25.53
C ASP A 108 12.81 -19.84 25.27
N MET A 109 12.19 -18.74 25.70
CA MET A 109 12.83 -17.41 25.69
C MET A 109 13.47 -17.14 27.03
N PRO A 110 14.78 -16.78 27.08
CA PRO A 110 15.46 -16.42 28.31
C PRO A 110 14.79 -15.24 29.05
N ALA A 111 14.82 -15.26 30.37
CA ALA A 111 14.17 -14.24 31.19
C ALA A 111 14.79 -12.84 31.04
N ASP A 112 16.08 -12.79 30.73
CA ASP A 112 16.90 -11.57 30.57
C ASP A 112 16.77 -10.92 29.17
N VAL A 113 15.89 -11.43 28.29
CA VAL A 113 15.57 -10.79 27.02
C VAL A 113 14.80 -9.50 27.28
N ASP A 114 15.32 -8.35 26.85
CA ASP A 114 14.70 -7.04 27.03
C ASP A 114 13.64 -6.72 25.96
N SER A 115 13.82 -7.24 24.74
CA SER A 115 12.95 -6.92 23.60
C SER A 115 12.66 -8.16 22.78
N CYS A 116 11.37 -8.37 22.45
CA CYS A 116 10.95 -9.48 21.60
C CYS A 116 9.78 -9.13 20.72
N ALA A 117 9.67 -9.80 19.57
CA ALA A 117 8.46 -9.83 18.76
C ALA A 117 7.53 -10.91 19.31
N VAL A 118 6.25 -10.60 19.33
CA VAL A 118 5.18 -11.50 19.80
C VAL A 118 4.13 -11.63 18.71
N TYR A 119 3.84 -12.86 18.32
CA TYR A 119 2.78 -13.18 17.37
C TYR A 119 1.80 -14.17 17.99
N LEU A 120 0.51 -13.86 17.89
CA LEU A 120 -0.58 -14.67 18.44
C LEU A 120 -1.32 -15.32 17.26
N ALA A 121 -1.08 -16.61 17.03
CA ALA A 121 -1.70 -17.34 15.95
C ALA A 121 -3.20 -17.59 16.20
N GLY A 122 -3.93 -17.91 15.15
CA GLY A 122 -5.39 -18.13 15.21
C GLY A 122 -5.81 -19.30 16.07
N ASP A 123 -4.95 -20.31 16.25
CA ASP A 123 -5.15 -21.47 17.12
C ASP A 123 -4.83 -21.20 18.61
N GLY A 124 -4.38 -19.99 18.93
CA GLY A 124 -3.97 -19.56 20.27
C GLY A 124 -2.50 -19.81 20.60
N SER A 125 -1.71 -20.38 19.69
CA SER A 125 -0.26 -20.51 19.87
C SER A 125 0.40 -19.13 19.90
N VAL A 126 1.48 -18.98 20.68
CA VAL A 126 2.23 -17.74 20.84
C VAL A 126 3.65 -17.92 20.31
N GLY A 127 3.97 -17.22 19.25
CA GLY A 127 5.34 -17.12 18.73
C GLY A 127 6.11 -15.99 19.40
N LEU A 128 7.36 -16.22 19.71
CA LEU A 128 8.29 -15.26 20.29
C LEU A 128 9.59 -15.23 19.49
N ALA A 129 10.07 -14.04 19.13
CA ALA A 129 11.37 -13.89 18.46
C ALA A 129 12.17 -12.76 19.09
N TRP A 130 13.45 -12.97 19.30
CA TRP A 130 14.42 -12.02 19.85
C TRP A 130 15.75 -12.14 19.14
N ALA A 131 16.75 -11.35 19.50
CA ALA A 131 18.02 -11.26 18.77
C ALA A 131 18.71 -12.62 18.57
N GLU A 132 18.63 -13.53 19.55
CA GLU A 132 19.37 -14.79 19.56
C GLU A 132 18.50 -16.04 19.34
N GLY A 133 17.20 -15.88 19.07
CA GLY A 133 16.37 -17.04 18.86
C GLY A 133 14.90 -16.79 18.63
N VAL A 134 14.22 -17.87 18.33
CA VAL A 134 12.78 -17.91 18.11
C VAL A 134 12.20 -19.19 18.75
N CYS A 135 11.04 -19.07 19.39
CA CYS A 135 10.28 -20.22 19.90
C CYS A 135 8.77 -20.02 19.69
N ALA A 136 8.00 -21.07 19.91
CA ALA A 136 6.57 -21.00 19.97
C ALA A 136 6.06 -21.79 21.19
N LEU A 137 5.08 -21.24 21.86
CA LEU A 137 4.36 -21.85 22.96
C LEU A 137 2.98 -22.29 22.48
N THR A 138 2.55 -23.45 22.90
CA THR A 138 1.15 -23.87 22.77
C THR A 138 0.25 -23.00 23.64
N PRO A 139 -1.06 -22.93 23.39
CA PRO A 139 -2.00 -22.18 24.24
C PRO A 139 -1.92 -22.59 25.70
N MET A 140 -1.72 -23.88 25.99
CA MET A 140 -1.60 -24.40 27.33
C MET A 140 -0.34 -23.89 28.04
N GLU A 141 0.82 -23.96 27.38
CA GLU A 141 2.11 -23.49 27.91
C GLU A 141 2.06 -22.00 28.19
N ALA A 142 1.48 -21.21 27.30
CA ALA A 142 1.30 -19.77 27.48
C ALA A 142 0.46 -19.44 28.72
N GLN A 143 -0.65 -20.19 28.96
CA GLN A 143 -1.52 -20.01 30.11
C GLN A 143 -0.93 -20.52 31.43
N MET A 144 -0.10 -21.57 31.40
CA MET A 144 0.50 -22.14 32.61
C MET A 144 1.61 -21.28 33.23
N GLY A 145 1.79 -20.02 32.79
CA GLY A 145 2.74 -19.07 33.37
C GLY A 145 4.17 -19.22 32.88
N GLN A 146 4.39 -19.95 31.81
CA GLN A 146 5.69 -20.07 31.16
C GLN A 146 6.07 -18.79 30.37
N LEU A 147 5.08 -17.94 30.08
CA LEU A 147 5.28 -16.70 29.32
C LEU A 147 5.30 -15.48 30.26
N SER A 148 6.44 -14.85 30.41
CA SER A 148 6.59 -13.57 31.11
C SER A 148 6.98 -12.48 30.11
N LEU A 149 6.04 -11.57 29.84
CA LEU A 149 6.27 -10.40 28.96
C LEU A 149 6.38 -9.09 29.75
N ALA A 150 6.13 -9.14 31.08
CA ALA A 150 6.17 -7.95 31.92
C ALA A 150 7.56 -7.29 31.90
N GLY A 151 7.59 -5.97 31.75
CA GLY A 151 8.82 -5.18 31.70
C GLY A 151 9.61 -5.25 30.40
N LYS A 152 9.20 -6.07 29.43
CA LYS A 152 9.86 -6.19 28.13
C LYS A 152 9.34 -5.18 27.11
N GLN A 153 10.16 -4.83 26.12
CA GLN A 153 9.77 -4.08 24.93
C GLN A 153 9.22 -5.05 23.87
N LEU A 154 7.96 -4.85 23.49
CA LEU A 154 7.25 -5.78 22.63
C LEU A 154 7.01 -5.20 21.25
N ILE A 155 7.28 -6.01 20.23
CA ILE A 155 6.96 -5.74 18.85
C ILE A 155 5.77 -6.64 18.48
N PHE A 156 4.67 -6.04 18.08
CA PHE A 156 3.48 -6.78 17.68
C PHE A 156 3.21 -6.67 16.19
N HIS A 157 2.37 -7.58 15.74
CA HIS A 157 1.60 -7.43 14.52
C HIS A 157 0.14 -7.30 14.94
N ASP A 158 -0.49 -6.13 14.63
CA ASP A 158 -1.81 -5.72 15.18
C ASP A 158 -1.80 -5.70 16.71
N SER A 159 -1.12 -4.71 17.25
CA SER A 159 -0.90 -4.56 18.71
C SER A 159 -2.20 -4.47 19.52
N LYS A 160 -3.25 -3.88 18.95
CA LYS A 160 -4.55 -3.76 19.63
C LYS A 160 -5.18 -5.14 19.86
N THR A 161 -5.29 -5.95 18.80
CA THR A 161 -5.79 -7.32 18.89
C THR A 161 -4.89 -8.20 19.76
N ALA A 162 -3.57 -8.03 19.66
CA ALA A 162 -2.61 -8.77 20.49
C ALA A 162 -2.78 -8.48 21.98
N MET A 163 -2.96 -7.21 22.37
CA MET A 163 -3.18 -6.83 23.77
C MET A 163 -4.48 -7.42 24.32
N HIS A 164 -5.60 -7.40 23.57
CA HIS A 164 -6.83 -8.04 23.99
C HIS A 164 -6.66 -9.55 24.23
N ARG A 165 -5.97 -10.24 23.32
CA ARG A 165 -5.71 -11.68 23.46
C ARG A 165 -4.81 -12.01 24.66
N LEU A 166 -3.80 -11.20 24.92
CA LEU A 166 -2.95 -11.38 26.11
C LEU A 166 -3.75 -11.19 27.40
N ASP A 167 -4.67 -10.22 27.45
CA ASP A 167 -5.58 -10.05 28.58
C ASP A 167 -6.48 -11.26 28.78
N GLU A 168 -7.05 -11.82 27.70
CA GLU A 168 -7.86 -13.04 27.75
C GLU A 168 -7.07 -14.25 28.28
N LEU A 169 -5.79 -14.32 27.99
CA LEU A 169 -4.87 -15.34 28.50
C LEU A 169 -4.37 -15.05 29.93
N GLY A 170 -4.69 -13.87 30.48
CA GLY A 170 -4.17 -13.43 31.79
C GLY A 170 -2.69 -13.08 31.79
N ILE A 171 -2.09 -12.84 30.63
CA ILE A 171 -0.68 -12.54 30.44
C ILE A 171 -0.47 -11.03 30.51
N GLN A 172 0.32 -10.57 31.48
CA GLN A 172 0.68 -9.16 31.57
C GLN A 172 1.67 -8.79 30.48
N ALA A 173 1.23 -7.93 29.53
CA ALA A 173 2.10 -7.40 28.49
C ALA A 173 3.08 -6.37 29.05
N GLY A 174 4.27 -6.32 28.45
CA GLY A 174 5.21 -5.24 28.60
C GLY A 174 4.85 -4.01 27.78
N GLU A 175 5.82 -3.18 27.45
CA GLU A 175 5.64 -1.99 26.65
C GLU A 175 5.61 -2.35 25.15
N CYS A 176 4.49 -2.06 24.46
CA CYS A 176 4.48 -2.13 23.00
C CYS A 176 5.29 -0.97 22.43
N VAL A 177 6.33 -1.29 21.64
CA VAL A 177 7.24 -0.30 21.04
C VAL A 177 7.10 -0.20 19.52
N PHE A 178 6.45 -1.17 18.88
CA PHE A 178 6.23 -1.17 17.43
C PHE A 178 5.08 -2.09 17.03
N ASP A 179 4.34 -1.69 15.99
CA ASP A 179 3.27 -2.46 15.37
C ASP A 179 3.50 -2.54 13.87
N THR A 180 3.77 -3.75 13.37
CA THR A 180 4.12 -3.98 11.96
C THR A 180 2.92 -3.86 11.02
N ALA A 181 1.71 -4.21 11.47
CA ALA A 181 0.49 -4.07 10.66
C ALA A 181 0.13 -2.59 10.47
N LEU A 182 0.21 -1.81 11.54
CA LEU A 182 -0.06 -0.37 11.51
C LEU A 182 0.99 0.37 10.67
N ALA A 183 2.27 0.04 10.82
CA ALA A 183 3.34 0.63 10.02
C ALA A 183 3.15 0.34 8.51
N ALA A 184 2.73 -0.87 8.16
CA ALA A 184 2.44 -1.24 6.79
C ALA A 184 1.18 -0.53 6.25
N TYR A 185 0.18 -0.31 7.10
CA TYR A 185 -1.01 0.48 6.76
C TYR A 185 -0.65 1.94 6.44
N ASP A 186 0.16 2.59 7.27
CA ASP A 186 0.58 3.97 7.02
C ASP A 186 1.39 4.11 5.72
N LEU A 187 2.19 3.09 5.38
CA LEU A 187 2.96 3.06 4.14
C LEU A 187 2.10 2.82 2.89
N ASN A 188 1.04 2.03 3.01
CA ASN A 188 0.14 1.72 1.89
C ASN A 188 -1.30 1.49 2.36
N PRO A 189 -2.08 2.55 2.63
CA PRO A 189 -3.46 2.46 3.13
C PRO A 189 -4.45 1.88 2.10
N SER A 190 -4.03 1.71 0.85
CA SER A 190 -4.85 1.13 -0.21
C SER A 190 -4.79 -0.40 -0.27
N SER A 191 -3.90 -1.03 0.49
CA SER A 191 -3.84 -2.50 0.57
C SER A 191 -5.08 -3.05 1.28
N SER A 192 -5.55 -4.20 0.83
CA SER A 192 -6.64 -4.94 1.47
C SER A 192 -6.15 -6.02 2.44
N ASP A 193 -4.83 -6.25 2.49
CA ASP A 193 -4.23 -7.35 3.23
C ASP A 193 -2.89 -6.94 3.85
N TYR A 194 -2.83 -7.00 5.18
CA TYR A 194 -1.67 -6.69 5.99
C TYR A 194 -1.20 -7.88 6.83
N THR A 195 -1.56 -9.12 6.47
CA THR A 195 -1.11 -10.34 7.17
C THR A 195 0.41 -10.45 7.21
N VAL A 196 0.94 -11.15 8.21
CA VAL A 196 2.39 -11.35 8.35
C VAL A 196 2.97 -12.02 7.12
N SER A 197 2.27 -13.02 6.57
CA SER A 197 2.67 -13.72 5.34
C SER A 197 2.81 -12.77 4.15
N LYS A 198 1.88 -11.83 4.00
CA LYS A 198 1.91 -10.82 2.93
C LYS A 198 3.06 -9.83 3.12
N LEU A 199 3.22 -9.33 4.34
CA LEU A 199 4.30 -8.38 4.65
C LEU A 199 5.68 -9.03 4.53
N ALA A 200 5.84 -10.27 5.01
CA ALA A 200 7.08 -11.03 4.86
C ALA A 200 7.45 -11.22 3.38
N THR A 201 6.47 -11.54 2.54
CA THR A 201 6.69 -11.65 1.10
C THR A 201 7.11 -10.32 0.47
N ASN A 202 6.40 -9.24 0.79
CA ASN A 202 6.61 -7.93 0.15
C ASN A 202 7.90 -7.23 0.59
N TYR A 203 8.21 -7.29 1.88
CA TYR A 203 9.32 -6.53 2.47
C TYR A 203 10.58 -7.36 2.74
N LEU A 204 10.42 -8.68 2.95
CA LEU A 204 11.53 -9.57 3.31
C LEU A 204 11.84 -10.61 2.22
N GLY A 205 10.95 -10.79 1.24
CA GLY A 205 11.08 -11.84 0.24
C GLY A 205 10.94 -13.27 0.80
N LEU A 206 10.32 -13.41 1.97
CA LEU A 206 10.11 -14.68 2.66
C LEU A 206 8.69 -15.18 2.46
N SER A 207 8.54 -16.51 2.33
CA SER A 207 7.23 -17.16 2.39
C SER A 207 7.03 -17.72 3.80
N VAL A 208 6.03 -17.22 4.51
CA VAL A 208 5.67 -17.61 5.87
C VAL A 208 4.20 -18.02 5.88
N GLU A 209 3.85 -19.07 6.60
CA GLU A 209 2.47 -19.46 6.83
C GLU A 209 1.98 -18.84 8.14
N ASP A 210 0.82 -18.14 8.10
CA ASP A 210 0.26 -17.44 9.27
C ASP A 210 -0.09 -18.41 10.43
N ALA A 211 -0.16 -19.72 10.16
CA ALA A 211 -0.35 -20.76 11.16
C ALA A 211 0.95 -21.13 11.92
N ASP A 212 2.14 -20.86 11.37
CA ASP A 212 3.42 -21.08 12.08
C ASP A 212 3.74 -19.87 12.96
N ALA A 213 3.36 -19.96 14.23
CA ALA A 213 3.54 -18.88 15.19
C ALA A 213 5.02 -18.45 15.35
N ALA A 214 5.96 -19.39 15.35
CA ALA A 214 7.38 -19.10 15.45
C ALA A 214 7.89 -18.36 14.20
N ALA A 215 7.56 -18.86 13.00
CA ALA A 215 7.96 -18.24 11.75
C ALA A 215 7.36 -16.84 11.59
N CYS A 216 6.10 -16.63 12.03
CA CYS A 216 5.48 -15.31 12.05
C CYS A 216 6.14 -14.35 13.03
N ALA A 217 6.48 -14.79 14.24
CA ALA A 217 7.21 -13.97 15.21
C ALA A 217 8.58 -13.55 14.67
N GLU A 218 9.32 -14.48 14.05
CA GLU A 218 10.58 -14.20 13.38
C GLU A 218 10.41 -13.16 12.26
N ALA A 219 9.36 -13.31 11.42
CA ALA A 219 9.05 -12.33 10.38
C ALA A 219 8.73 -10.96 10.98
N VAL A 220 7.93 -10.88 12.05
CA VAL A 220 7.61 -9.63 12.76
C VAL A 220 8.86 -8.95 13.31
N TRP A 221 9.79 -9.73 13.90
CA TRP A 221 11.08 -9.23 14.36
C TRP A 221 11.88 -8.56 13.26
N HIS A 222 11.99 -9.21 12.11
CA HIS A 222 12.73 -8.72 10.96
C HIS A 222 12.01 -7.60 10.21
N LEU A 223 10.69 -7.56 10.21
CA LEU A 223 9.89 -6.50 9.59
C LEU A 223 10.10 -5.15 10.29
N ARG A 224 10.29 -5.13 11.60
CA ARG A 224 10.44 -3.88 12.37
C ARG A 224 11.46 -2.92 11.79
N PRO A 225 12.75 -3.28 11.62
CA PRO A 225 13.75 -2.35 11.10
C PRO A 225 13.49 -1.93 9.66
N VAL A 226 12.93 -2.83 8.84
CA VAL A 226 12.61 -2.55 7.43
C VAL A 226 11.48 -1.54 7.34
N LEU A 227 10.37 -1.78 8.05
CA LEU A 227 9.21 -0.88 8.03
C LEU A 227 9.53 0.48 8.68
N ALA A 228 10.31 0.49 9.76
CA ALA A 228 10.76 1.74 10.37
C ALA A 228 11.58 2.59 9.39
N GLY A 229 12.52 1.97 8.64
CA GLY A 229 13.29 2.65 7.61
C GLY A 229 12.43 3.15 6.44
N GLU A 230 11.42 2.39 6.02
CA GLU A 230 10.49 2.83 4.98
C GLU A 230 9.58 3.98 5.47
N LEU A 231 9.13 3.97 6.73
CA LEU A 231 8.39 5.11 7.31
C LEU A 231 9.21 6.40 7.29
N GLU A 232 10.48 6.34 7.71
CA GLU A 232 11.40 7.49 7.67
C GLU A 232 11.62 7.99 6.24
N LYS A 233 11.92 7.09 5.32
CA LYS A 233 12.18 7.39 3.91
C LYS A 233 10.97 8.06 3.21
N ASN A 234 9.74 7.66 3.58
CA ASN A 234 8.51 8.20 3.03
C ASN A 234 7.95 9.40 3.84
N GLY A 235 8.64 9.84 4.89
CA GLY A 235 8.21 10.96 5.73
C GLY A 235 6.98 10.65 6.61
N MET A 236 6.67 9.37 6.83
CA MET A 236 5.52 8.90 7.62
C MET A 236 5.87 8.63 9.09
N ASP A 237 7.15 8.69 9.47
CA ASP A 237 7.61 8.40 10.83
C ASP A 237 6.90 9.24 11.90
N ARG A 238 6.70 10.53 11.62
CA ARG A 238 6.00 11.42 12.56
C ARG A 238 4.52 11.04 12.71
N LEU A 239 3.82 10.73 11.61
CA LEU A 239 2.42 10.29 11.63
C LEU A 239 2.31 9.02 12.48
N TYR A 240 3.15 8.04 12.20
CA TYR A 240 3.16 6.77 12.91
C TYR A 240 3.41 6.95 14.41
N ARG A 241 4.50 7.62 14.79
CA ARG A 241 4.94 7.70 16.20
C ARG A 241 4.12 8.65 17.07
N GLU A 242 3.65 9.78 16.51
CA GLU A 242 2.98 10.81 17.30
C GLU A 242 1.45 10.66 17.29
N ILE A 243 0.87 9.98 16.29
CA ILE A 243 -0.59 9.91 16.11
C ILE A 243 -1.06 8.46 16.10
N GLU A 244 -0.73 7.69 15.07
CA GLU A 244 -1.36 6.39 14.81
C GLU A 244 -0.99 5.34 15.88
N PHE A 245 0.27 5.20 16.18
CA PHE A 245 0.72 4.21 17.15
C PHE A 245 0.23 4.49 18.59
N PRO A 246 0.30 5.72 19.13
CA PRO A 246 -0.31 6.05 20.42
C PRO A 246 -1.84 5.84 20.44
N LEU A 247 -2.52 6.10 19.32
CA LEU A 247 -3.97 5.93 19.18
C LEU A 247 -4.39 4.47 19.38
N CYS A 248 -3.62 3.49 18.91
CA CYS A 248 -3.90 2.07 19.15
C CYS A 248 -4.10 1.75 20.64
N ARG A 249 -3.25 2.29 21.49
CA ARG A 249 -3.35 2.10 22.96
C ARG A 249 -4.59 2.77 23.55
N VAL A 250 -4.98 3.93 23.02
CA VAL A 250 -6.21 4.62 23.45
C VAL A 250 -7.42 3.79 23.05
N LEU A 251 -7.49 3.31 21.81
CA LEU A 251 -8.58 2.49 21.29
C LEU A 251 -8.69 1.17 22.08
N TYR A 252 -7.60 0.48 22.33
CA TYR A 252 -7.58 -0.71 23.18
C TYR A 252 -8.21 -0.43 24.57
N ARG A 253 -7.82 0.67 25.23
CA ARG A 253 -8.39 1.04 26.56
C ARG A 253 -9.87 1.38 26.49
N MET A 254 -10.31 2.02 25.40
CA MET A 254 -11.72 2.35 25.17
C MET A 254 -12.55 1.07 24.97
N GLU A 255 -12.04 0.12 24.20
CA GLU A 255 -12.69 -1.18 23.96
C GLU A 255 -12.80 -2.00 25.25
N ASN A 256 -11.73 -2.07 26.06
CA ASN A 256 -11.76 -2.74 27.37
C ASN A 256 -12.75 -2.09 28.36
N ARG A 257 -12.89 -0.76 28.29
CA ARG A 257 -13.86 -0.05 29.16
C ARG A 257 -15.30 -0.28 28.71
N GLY A 258 -15.50 -0.46 27.41
CA GLY A 258 -16.81 -0.57 26.78
C GLY A 258 -17.62 0.73 26.81
N ILE A 259 -18.81 0.67 26.22
CA ILE A 259 -19.77 1.78 26.14
C ILE A 259 -21.12 1.29 26.66
N CYS A 260 -21.76 2.06 27.53
CA CYS A 260 -23.13 1.80 27.94
C CYS A 260 -24.10 2.18 26.82
N ILE A 261 -24.90 1.22 26.36
CA ILE A 261 -25.95 1.43 25.37
C ILE A 261 -27.32 1.22 26.01
N ASP A 262 -28.27 2.09 25.69
CA ASP A 262 -29.67 1.92 26.05
C ASP A 262 -30.32 0.91 25.10
N ARG A 263 -30.48 -0.33 25.62
CA ARG A 263 -31.06 -1.44 24.84
C ARG A 263 -32.51 -1.20 24.45
N GLU A 264 -33.26 -0.46 25.29
CA GLU A 264 -34.66 -0.20 25.04
C GLU A 264 -34.84 0.81 23.89
N GLN A 265 -34.04 1.88 23.89
CA GLN A 265 -34.03 2.82 22.77
C GLN A 265 -33.62 2.13 21.45
N LEU A 266 -32.61 1.26 21.46
CA LEU A 266 -32.22 0.51 20.28
C LEU A 266 -33.33 -0.39 19.75
N ARG A 267 -34.11 -1.05 20.60
CA ARG A 267 -35.28 -1.85 20.20
C ARG A 267 -36.39 -1.03 19.56
N GLN A 268 -36.52 0.24 19.96
CA GLN A 268 -37.54 1.13 19.41
C GLN A 268 -37.14 1.67 18.02
N PHE A 269 -35.84 1.63 17.67
CA PHE A 269 -35.32 2.06 16.37
C PHE A 269 -35.23 0.93 15.30
N GLY A 270 -35.33 -0.33 15.69
CA GLY A 270 -35.34 -1.49 14.79
C GLY A 270 -36.73 -2.03 14.62
#